data_8d78ecde918bc3f08171be17e300e768
#
_entry.id   8d78ecde918bc3f08171be17e300e768
#
_cell.length_a   1.000
_cell.length_b   1.000
_cell.length_c   1.000
_cell.angle_alpha   90.00
_cell.angle_beta   90.00
_cell.angle_gamma   90.00
#
_symmetry.space_group_name_H-M   'P 1'
#
loop_
_entity.id
_entity.type
_entity.pdbx_description
1 polymer ?
#
loop_
_entity_poly.entity_id
_entity_poly.type
_entity_poly.pdbx_seq_one_letter_code
_entity_poly.pdbx_strand_id
1 'polypeptide(L)'
;LHRLLTTLKNGSTLKSVPNLIFYEDGKIEFNEERVELRFEEMPPPTFDGLPMDLYLSPYPIIPVLQSRGCYWGKCTFCTHSFIYGHRYGKQRTGQMVDELESLGKKYKTKYFTFSDEAVSPHSLNDVSEEIIKRDVDIKSLALLKFEKVMDQELFKKMKLAGFIFLMYGLESANDRVLSLI
;
A
#
# COMPACT_ATOMS: atom_id res chain seq x y z
N LEU A 1 -5.89 14.44 -9.42
CA LEU A 1 -5.19 15.74 -9.42
C LEU A 1 -4.72 16.14 -10.81
N HIS A 2 -4.04 15.26 -11.58
CA HIS A 2 -3.51 15.57 -12.92
C HIS A 2 -4.59 16.15 -13.86
N ARG A 3 -5.76 15.49 -13.97
CA ARG A 3 -6.87 15.98 -14.78
C ARG A 3 -7.37 17.36 -14.34
N LEU A 4 -7.49 17.59 -13.03
CA LEU A 4 -7.90 18.90 -12.51
C LEU A 4 -6.92 19.99 -12.97
N LEU A 5 -5.62 19.77 -12.79
CA LEU A 5 -4.61 20.74 -13.20
C LEU A 5 -4.62 21.00 -14.71
N THR A 6 -4.80 19.95 -15.52
CA THR A 6 -4.91 20.08 -16.99
C THR A 6 -6.16 20.83 -17.38
N THR A 7 -7.31 20.55 -16.74
CA THR A 7 -8.58 21.23 -16.98
C THR A 7 -8.47 22.73 -16.65
N LEU A 8 -7.90 23.06 -15.50
CA LEU A 8 -7.66 24.45 -15.09
C LEU A 8 -6.73 25.17 -16.05
N LYS A 9 -5.62 24.55 -16.45
CA LYS A 9 -4.67 25.12 -17.41
C LYS A 9 -5.31 25.42 -18.77
N ASN A 10 -6.21 24.56 -19.22
CA ASN A 10 -6.86 24.68 -20.52
C ASN A 10 -8.16 25.54 -20.49
N GLY A 11 -8.56 26.06 -19.33
CA GLY A 11 -9.80 26.80 -19.16
C GLY A 11 -11.06 25.97 -19.44
N SER A 12 -10.98 24.65 -19.29
CA SER A 12 -12.10 23.75 -19.52
C SER A 12 -13.01 23.66 -18.29
N THR A 13 -14.24 23.15 -18.47
CA THR A 13 -15.20 23.03 -17.37
C THR A 13 -14.77 22.02 -16.31
N LEU A 14 -14.92 22.39 -15.04
CA LEU A 14 -14.66 21.51 -13.90
C LEU A 14 -15.60 20.30 -13.87
N LYS A 15 -16.78 20.38 -14.52
CA LYS A 15 -17.75 19.27 -14.63
C LYS A 15 -17.19 18.04 -15.36
N SER A 16 -16.12 18.21 -16.13
CA SER A 16 -15.45 17.10 -16.83
C SER A 16 -14.44 16.32 -15.99
N VAL A 17 -14.15 16.76 -14.76
CA VAL A 17 -13.12 16.15 -13.89
C VAL A 17 -13.78 15.14 -12.95
N PRO A 18 -13.61 13.83 -13.14
CA PRO A 18 -14.21 12.83 -12.27
C PRO A 18 -13.74 12.96 -10.82
N ASN A 19 -14.59 12.53 -9.89
CA ASN A 19 -14.31 12.54 -8.45
C ASN A 19 -14.07 13.96 -7.86
N LEU A 20 -14.45 15.02 -8.58
CA LEU A 20 -14.32 16.39 -8.10
C LEU A 20 -15.62 16.85 -7.44
N ILE A 21 -15.45 17.45 -6.28
CA ILE A 21 -16.49 18.22 -5.61
C ILE A 21 -16.03 19.68 -5.64
N PHE A 22 -16.87 20.58 -6.14
CA PHE A 22 -16.52 21.99 -6.30
C PHE A 22 -17.75 22.88 -6.11
N TYR A 23 -17.51 24.16 -5.98
CA TYR A 23 -18.55 25.15 -5.80
C TYR A 23 -18.73 25.94 -7.09
N GLU A 24 -19.94 25.99 -7.63
CA GLU A 24 -20.29 26.74 -8.83
C GLU A 24 -21.71 27.35 -8.67
N ASP A 25 -21.89 28.59 -9.05
CA ASP A 25 -23.18 29.31 -9.04
C ASP A 25 -23.97 29.21 -7.72
N GLY A 26 -23.27 29.29 -6.59
CA GLY A 26 -23.91 29.23 -5.27
C GLY A 26 -24.26 27.83 -4.79
N LYS A 27 -23.83 26.77 -5.47
CA LYS A 27 -24.14 25.37 -5.14
C LYS A 27 -22.88 24.50 -5.12
N ILE A 28 -22.96 23.43 -4.33
CA ILE A 28 -21.94 22.37 -4.35
C ILE A 28 -22.32 21.38 -5.46
N GLU A 29 -21.41 21.21 -6.40
CA GLU A 29 -21.53 20.28 -7.52
C GLU A 29 -20.69 19.03 -7.26
N PHE A 30 -21.22 17.86 -7.66
CA PHE A 30 -20.58 16.56 -7.53
C PHE A 30 -20.44 15.93 -8.90
N ASN A 31 -19.23 15.67 -9.31
CA ASN A 31 -18.98 14.96 -10.56
C ASN A 31 -19.06 13.44 -10.34
N GLU A 32 -19.28 12.71 -11.45
CA GLU A 32 -19.35 11.26 -11.44
C GLU A 32 -18.11 10.64 -10.81
N GLU A 33 -18.32 9.66 -9.94
CA GLU A 33 -17.23 8.89 -9.36
C GLU A 33 -16.70 7.86 -10.38
N ARG A 34 -15.39 7.88 -10.64
CA ARG A 34 -14.72 6.93 -11.53
C ARG A 34 -13.41 6.42 -10.91
N VAL A 35 -13.11 5.16 -11.17
CA VAL A 35 -11.75 4.62 -10.97
C VAL A 35 -10.93 5.00 -12.20
N GLU A 36 -10.02 5.95 -12.06
CA GLU A 36 -9.23 6.47 -13.18
C GLU A 36 -7.95 5.68 -13.44
N LEU A 37 -7.31 5.22 -12.37
CA LEU A 37 -6.07 4.44 -12.44
C LEU A 37 -6.21 3.20 -11.60
N ARG A 38 -5.80 2.08 -12.15
CA ARG A 38 -5.60 0.87 -11.37
C ARG A 38 -4.32 1.01 -10.53
N PHE A 39 -4.29 0.37 -9.38
CA PHE A 39 -3.15 0.53 -8.47
C PHE A 39 -1.83 0.09 -9.12
N GLU A 40 -1.85 -0.97 -9.91
CA GLU A 40 -0.70 -1.44 -10.68
C GLU A 40 -0.20 -0.49 -11.78
N GLU A 41 -0.98 0.53 -12.13
CA GLU A 41 -0.63 1.56 -13.12
C GLU A 41 -0.01 2.81 -12.47
N MET A 42 0.03 2.86 -11.13
CA MET A 42 0.62 4.00 -10.44
C MET A 42 2.15 4.01 -10.58
N PRO A 43 2.73 5.18 -10.78
CA PRO A 43 4.19 5.29 -10.79
C PRO A 43 4.76 5.01 -9.39
N PRO A 44 6.01 4.54 -9.31
CA PRO A 44 6.71 4.39 -8.03
C PRO A 44 6.71 5.71 -7.24
N PRO A 45 6.69 5.66 -5.89
CA PRO A 45 6.76 6.86 -5.07
C PRO A 45 8.12 7.55 -5.21
N THR A 46 8.14 8.86 -5.01
CA THR A 46 9.39 9.62 -4.92
C THR A 46 9.44 10.37 -3.61
N PHE A 47 10.60 10.37 -2.99
CA PHE A 47 10.89 11.04 -1.72
C PHE A 47 11.91 12.17 -1.93
N ASP A 48 12.17 12.55 -3.19
CA ASP A 48 13.07 13.64 -3.54
C ASP A 48 12.59 14.96 -2.92
N GLY A 49 13.52 15.71 -2.34
CA GLY A 49 13.21 16.98 -1.67
C GLY A 49 12.77 16.82 -0.21
N LEU A 50 12.57 15.60 0.30
CA LEU A 50 12.37 15.41 1.73
C LEU A 50 13.71 15.45 2.46
N PRO A 51 13.81 16.15 3.60
CA PRO A 51 15.03 16.23 4.40
C PRO A 51 15.19 14.94 5.23
N MET A 52 15.56 13.83 4.55
CA MET A 52 15.61 12.50 5.15
C MET A 52 16.61 12.39 6.32
N ASP A 53 17.60 13.25 6.37
CA ASP A 53 18.60 13.38 7.43
C ASP A 53 18.05 14.00 8.72
N LEU A 54 16.89 14.68 8.65
CA LEU A 54 16.22 15.25 9.82
C LEU A 54 15.23 14.31 10.49
N TYR A 55 14.98 13.14 9.90
CA TYR A 55 14.08 12.14 10.49
C TYR A 55 14.75 11.43 11.68
N LEU A 56 13.99 11.19 12.74
CA LEU A 56 14.46 10.51 13.97
C LEU A 56 14.64 8.99 13.76
N SER A 57 15.20 8.62 12.64
CA SER A 57 15.54 7.25 12.29
C SER A 57 17.03 7.17 11.96
N PRO A 58 17.76 6.15 12.46
CA PRO A 58 19.18 6.00 12.16
C PRO A 58 19.46 5.70 10.68
N TYR A 59 18.43 5.29 9.95
CA TYR A 59 18.50 4.97 8.52
C TYR A 59 17.25 5.48 7.82
N PRO A 60 17.32 5.86 6.53
CA PRO A 60 16.13 6.11 5.73
C PRO A 60 15.28 4.83 5.65
N ILE A 61 14.04 4.87 6.14
CA ILE A 61 13.07 3.80 6.02
C ILE A 61 12.05 4.25 4.97
N ILE A 62 11.96 3.53 3.86
CA ILE A 62 11.12 3.90 2.73
C ILE A 62 9.79 3.16 2.81
N PRO A 63 8.65 3.88 2.91
CA PRO A 63 7.34 3.27 2.82
C PRO A 63 7.04 2.84 1.39
N VAL A 64 6.53 1.62 1.24
CA VAL A 64 6.09 1.04 -0.02
C VAL A 64 4.73 0.38 0.17
N LEU A 65 4.00 0.18 -0.92
CA LEU A 65 2.68 -0.44 -0.90
C LEU A 65 2.65 -1.60 -1.90
N GLN A 66 2.50 -2.82 -1.42
CA GLN A 66 2.20 -3.97 -2.27
C GLN A 66 0.74 -3.94 -2.76
N SER A 67 -0.14 -3.41 -1.92
CA SER A 67 -1.57 -3.32 -2.21
C SER A 67 -2.19 -2.04 -1.65
N ARG A 68 -3.39 -1.73 -2.11
CA ARG A 68 -4.20 -0.63 -1.60
C ARG A 68 -5.62 -1.12 -1.33
N GLY A 69 -6.13 -0.78 -0.15
CA GLY A 69 -7.33 -1.36 0.39
C GLY A 69 -7.03 -2.68 1.11
N CYS A 70 -7.98 -3.19 1.86
CA CYS A 70 -7.79 -4.41 2.63
C CYS A 70 -8.36 -5.61 1.88
N TYR A 71 -7.53 -6.64 1.62
CA TYR A 71 -7.96 -7.86 0.94
C TYR A 71 -9.05 -8.64 1.70
N TRP A 72 -9.10 -8.49 3.03
CA TRP A 72 -10.13 -9.13 3.87
C TRP A 72 -11.43 -8.32 3.87
N GLY A 73 -11.37 -7.05 4.31
CA GLY A 73 -12.44 -6.07 4.21
C GLY A 73 -13.76 -6.41 4.93
N LYS A 74 -13.77 -7.35 5.89
CA LYS A 74 -15.00 -7.88 6.53
C LYS A 74 -15.11 -7.55 8.00
N CYS A 75 -14.07 -6.99 8.63
CA CYS A 75 -14.07 -6.69 10.06
C CYS A 75 -15.17 -5.67 10.40
N THR A 76 -16.07 -6.01 11.31
CA THR A 76 -17.28 -5.22 11.61
C THR A 76 -17.00 -3.86 12.24
N PHE A 77 -15.82 -3.68 12.86
CA PHE A 77 -15.39 -2.43 13.48
C PHE A 77 -14.56 -1.54 12.54
N CYS A 78 -14.08 -2.08 11.41
CA CYS A 78 -13.08 -1.43 10.58
C CYS A 78 -13.74 -0.59 9.48
N THR A 79 -13.32 0.67 9.36
CA THR A 79 -13.82 1.60 8.33
C THR A 79 -13.03 1.56 7.03
N HIS A 80 -11.91 0.84 6.96
CA HIS A 80 -11.05 0.81 5.76
C HIS A 80 -11.80 0.36 4.52
N SER A 81 -12.62 -0.70 4.62
CA SER A 81 -13.42 -1.17 3.49
C SER A 81 -14.37 -0.11 2.96
N PHE A 82 -14.96 0.68 3.86
CA PHE A 82 -15.84 1.79 3.51
C PHE A 82 -15.05 2.93 2.84
N ILE A 83 -13.91 3.33 3.41
CA ILE A 83 -13.04 4.40 2.88
C ILE A 83 -12.56 4.08 1.45
N TYR A 84 -12.20 2.84 1.18
CA TYR A 84 -11.77 2.41 -0.14
C TYR A 84 -12.92 1.92 -1.05
N GLY A 85 -14.18 2.06 -0.61
CA GLY A 85 -15.35 1.60 -1.38
C GLY A 85 -15.30 0.09 -1.67
N HIS A 86 -14.81 -0.71 -0.72
CA HIS A 86 -14.59 -2.17 -0.86
C HIS A 86 -13.65 -2.54 -2.03
N ARG A 87 -12.82 -1.62 -2.47
CA ARG A 87 -11.85 -1.86 -3.55
C ARG A 87 -10.54 -2.37 -2.97
N TYR A 88 -9.97 -3.33 -3.67
CA TYR A 88 -8.65 -3.87 -3.40
C TYR A 88 -7.88 -3.99 -4.70
N GLY A 89 -6.70 -3.41 -4.74
CA GLY A 89 -5.77 -3.53 -5.86
C GLY A 89 -4.38 -3.88 -5.35
N LYS A 90 -3.62 -4.65 -6.11
CA LYS A 90 -2.23 -4.98 -5.77
C LYS A 90 -1.30 -4.80 -6.96
N GLN A 91 -0.05 -4.51 -6.67
CA GLN A 91 1.01 -4.52 -7.67
C GLN A 91 1.30 -5.96 -8.11
N ARG A 92 1.85 -6.11 -9.31
CA ARG A 92 2.46 -7.38 -9.73
C ARG A 92 3.71 -7.62 -8.89
N THR A 93 3.96 -8.87 -8.54
CA THR A 93 5.12 -9.26 -7.71
C THR A 93 6.43 -8.72 -8.26
N GLY A 94 6.69 -8.89 -9.56
CA GLY A 94 7.89 -8.36 -10.20
C GLY A 94 8.02 -6.84 -10.11
N GLN A 95 6.92 -6.11 -10.31
CA GLN A 95 6.90 -4.65 -10.20
C GLN A 95 7.23 -4.18 -8.78
N MET A 96 6.69 -4.86 -7.76
CA MET A 96 7.01 -4.55 -6.36
C MET A 96 8.50 -4.73 -6.08
N VAL A 97 9.11 -5.80 -6.57
CA VAL A 97 10.55 -6.04 -6.36
C VAL A 97 11.40 -5.07 -7.16
N ASP A 98 11.02 -4.71 -8.40
CA ASP A 98 11.66 -3.64 -9.18
C ASP A 98 11.64 -2.31 -8.42
N GLU A 99 10.52 -2.01 -7.76
CA GLU A 99 10.38 -0.80 -6.93
C GLU A 99 11.32 -0.82 -5.73
N LEU A 100 11.41 -1.94 -4.99
CA LEU A 100 12.35 -2.10 -3.87
C LEU A 100 13.80 -1.91 -4.30
N GLU A 101 14.21 -2.53 -5.40
CA GLU A 101 15.57 -2.37 -5.95
C GLU A 101 15.86 -0.92 -6.35
N SER A 102 14.95 -0.30 -7.08
CA SER A 102 15.08 1.07 -7.56
C SER A 102 15.16 2.08 -6.42
N LEU A 103 14.24 2.00 -5.46
CA LEU A 103 14.21 2.88 -4.30
C LEU A 103 15.41 2.65 -3.37
N GLY A 104 15.79 1.39 -3.15
CA GLY A 104 16.97 1.03 -2.36
C GLY A 104 18.25 1.64 -2.94
N LYS A 105 18.42 1.55 -4.26
CA LYS A 105 19.55 2.13 -4.98
C LYS A 105 19.52 3.66 -4.95
N LYS A 106 18.36 4.26 -5.20
CA LYS A 106 18.18 5.72 -5.26
C LYS A 106 18.43 6.38 -3.90
N TYR A 107 17.87 5.84 -2.84
CA TYR A 107 17.94 6.42 -1.48
C TYR A 107 19.03 5.77 -0.61
N LYS A 108 19.85 4.88 -1.18
CA LYS A 108 20.96 4.19 -0.51
C LYS A 108 20.53 3.53 0.81
N THR A 109 19.41 2.84 0.78
CA THR A 109 18.86 2.14 1.94
C THR A 109 18.40 0.74 1.56
N LYS A 110 18.34 -0.14 2.54
CA LYS A 110 17.70 -1.46 2.45
C LYS A 110 16.50 -1.61 3.39
N TYR A 111 16.15 -0.52 4.08
CA TYR A 111 15.09 -0.53 5.07
C TYR A 111 13.78 -0.05 4.45
N PHE A 112 12.76 -0.91 4.50
CA PHE A 112 11.44 -0.64 3.94
C PHE A 112 10.34 -0.92 4.94
N THR A 113 9.20 -0.25 4.81
CA THR A 113 7.98 -0.61 5.49
C THR A 113 6.87 -0.83 4.47
N PHE A 114 6.28 -2.01 4.48
CA PHE A 114 5.06 -2.29 3.74
C PHE A 114 3.91 -1.63 4.48
N SER A 115 3.47 -0.48 3.95
CA SER A 115 2.46 0.38 4.57
C SER A 115 1.03 0.01 4.14
N ASP A 116 0.85 -1.22 3.72
CA ASP A 116 -0.45 -1.80 3.41
C ASP A 116 -1.32 -1.87 4.68
N GLU A 117 -2.64 -1.80 4.55
CA GLU A 117 -3.57 -2.06 5.65
C GLU A 117 -3.44 -3.48 6.20
N ALA A 118 -3.16 -4.43 5.35
CA ALA A 118 -2.69 -5.78 5.64
C ALA A 118 -2.19 -6.43 4.35
N VAL A 119 -0.96 -6.92 4.33
CA VAL A 119 -0.45 -7.68 3.19
C VAL A 119 -1.01 -9.10 3.24
N SER A 120 -1.57 -9.58 2.13
CA SER A 120 -2.12 -10.94 2.10
C SER A 120 -1.01 -12.00 2.17
N PRO A 121 -1.26 -13.17 2.82
CA PRO A 121 -0.27 -14.26 2.88
C PRO A 121 0.22 -14.71 1.51
N HIS A 122 -0.66 -14.73 0.51
CA HIS A 122 -0.29 -15.07 -0.86
C HIS A 122 0.68 -14.05 -1.46
N SER A 123 0.41 -12.75 -1.29
CA SER A 123 1.34 -11.70 -1.77
C SER A 123 2.68 -11.76 -1.04
N LEU A 124 2.69 -12.05 0.27
CA LEU A 124 3.92 -12.24 1.03
C LEU A 124 4.75 -13.41 0.52
N ASN A 125 4.09 -14.52 0.23
CA ASN A 125 4.77 -15.68 -0.37
C ASN A 125 5.43 -15.31 -1.69
N ASP A 126 4.67 -14.74 -2.62
CA ASP A 126 5.13 -14.42 -3.97
C ASP A 126 6.26 -13.37 -3.95
N VAL A 127 6.09 -12.31 -3.16
CA VAL A 127 7.10 -11.24 -3.03
C VAL A 127 8.36 -11.80 -2.37
N SER A 128 8.24 -12.63 -1.33
CA SER A 128 9.39 -13.26 -0.69
C SER A 128 10.16 -14.16 -1.64
N GLU A 129 9.47 -14.97 -2.44
CA GLU A 129 10.11 -15.82 -3.46
C GLU A 129 10.89 -15.00 -4.48
N GLU A 130 10.29 -13.93 -4.99
CA GLU A 130 10.93 -13.10 -6.00
C GLU A 130 12.12 -12.30 -5.43
N ILE A 131 12.03 -11.82 -4.18
CA ILE A 131 13.16 -11.20 -3.47
C ILE A 131 14.33 -12.17 -3.33
N ILE A 132 14.07 -13.39 -2.87
CA ILE A 132 15.09 -14.43 -2.71
C ILE A 132 15.70 -14.79 -4.07
N LYS A 133 14.88 -15.02 -5.08
CA LYS A 133 15.32 -15.36 -6.44
C LYS A 133 16.23 -14.32 -7.07
N ARG A 134 15.98 -13.03 -6.81
CA ARG A 134 16.78 -11.91 -7.32
C ARG A 134 17.93 -11.50 -6.40
N ASP A 135 18.06 -12.13 -5.25
CA ASP A 135 19.07 -11.80 -4.22
C ASP A 135 19.02 -10.33 -3.78
N VAL A 136 17.81 -9.80 -3.57
CA VAL A 136 17.61 -8.40 -3.16
C VAL A 136 17.79 -8.26 -1.66
N ASP A 137 18.81 -7.50 -1.21
CA ASP A 137 19.06 -7.27 0.22
C ASP A 137 18.12 -6.19 0.78
N ILE A 138 17.08 -6.62 1.47
CA ILE A 138 16.15 -5.72 2.18
C ILE A 138 16.03 -6.10 3.67
N LYS A 139 15.55 -5.11 4.43
CA LYS A 139 15.09 -5.27 5.82
C LYS A 139 13.73 -4.60 5.92
N SER A 140 12.68 -5.41 6.04
CA SER A 140 11.30 -4.93 5.95
C SER A 140 10.48 -5.22 7.18
N LEU A 141 9.48 -4.34 7.36
CA LEU A 141 8.36 -4.50 8.26
C LEU A 141 7.08 -4.65 7.44
N ALA A 142 6.13 -5.47 7.91
CA ALA A 142 4.80 -5.61 7.32
C ALA A 142 3.70 -5.72 8.38
N LEU A 143 2.52 -5.18 8.06
CA LEU A 143 1.31 -5.32 8.86
C LEU A 143 0.47 -6.48 8.30
N LEU A 144 0.05 -7.38 9.17
CA LEU A 144 -0.58 -8.65 8.83
C LEU A 144 -1.85 -8.91 9.63
N LYS A 145 -2.72 -9.71 9.06
CA LYS A 145 -3.83 -10.35 9.77
C LYS A 145 -3.44 -11.79 10.13
N PHE A 146 -3.87 -12.27 11.30
CA PHE A 146 -3.70 -13.69 11.66
C PHE A 146 -4.53 -14.57 10.73
N GLU A 147 -3.88 -15.50 10.05
CA GLU A 147 -4.53 -16.47 9.18
C GLU A 147 -3.93 -17.87 9.32
N LYS A 148 -4.77 -18.90 9.19
CA LYS A 148 -4.35 -20.29 9.32
C LYS A 148 -3.34 -20.75 8.26
N VAL A 149 -3.33 -20.07 7.11
CA VAL A 149 -2.39 -20.36 6.01
C VAL A 149 -0.97 -19.85 6.27
N MET A 150 -0.78 -19.05 7.33
CA MET A 150 0.54 -18.56 7.73
C MET A 150 1.26 -19.64 8.53
N ASP A 151 1.89 -20.54 7.84
CA ASP A 151 2.64 -21.66 8.38
C ASP A 151 4.13 -21.35 8.61
N GLN A 152 4.83 -22.31 9.15
CA GLN A 152 6.25 -22.19 9.45
C GLN A 152 7.10 -21.99 8.18
N GLU A 153 6.70 -22.56 7.05
CA GLU A 153 7.45 -22.46 5.80
C GLU A 153 7.35 -21.03 5.24
N LEU A 154 6.17 -20.42 5.28
CA LEU A 154 5.98 -19.03 4.90
C LEU A 154 6.82 -18.10 5.78
N PHE A 155 6.83 -18.28 7.11
CA PHE A 155 7.66 -17.48 8.01
C PHE A 155 9.15 -17.63 7.75
N LYS A 156 9.64 -18.84 7.48
CA LYS A 156 11.04 -19.05 7.10
C LYS A 156 11.38 -18.32 5.80
N LYS A 157 10.52 -18.41 4.81
CA LYS A 157 10.67 -17.73 3.52
C LYS A 157 10.71 -16.21 3.70
N MET A 158 9.77 -15.65 4.43
CA MET A 158 9.73 -14.21 4.75
C MET A 158 11.01 -13.76 5.46
N LYS A 159 11.47 -14.54 6.44
CA LYS A 159 12.75 -14.24 7.12
C LYS A 159 13.94 -14.23 6.16
N LEU A 160 14.03 -15.19 5.26
CA LEU A 160 15.08 -15.24 4.23
C LEU A 160 14.97 -14.04 3.26
N ALA A 161 13.78 -13.64 2.92
CA ALA A 161 13.50 -12.46 2.07
C ALA A 161 13.77 -11.12 2.78
N GLY A 162 14.09 -11.12 4.09
CA GLY A 162 14.44 -9.91 4.83
C GLY A 162 13.29 -9.25 5.59
N PHE A 163 12.16 -9.91 5.78
CA PHE A 163 11.13 -9.43 6.71
C PHE A 163 11.62 -9.65 8.15
N ILE A 164 11.98 -8.56 8.81
CA ILE A 164 12.57 -8.58 10.16
C ILE A 164 11.58 -8.26 11.27
N PHE A 165 10.45 -7.66 10.92
CA PHE A 165 9.42 -7.30 11.88
C PHE A 165 8.02 -7.49 11.25
N LEU A 166 7.15 -8.20 11.98
CA LEU A 166 5.77 -8.46 11.58
C LEU A 166 4.82 -7.94 12.65
N MET A 167 3.94 -7.05 12.26
CA MET A 167 2.92 -6.49 13.15
C MET A 167 1.59 -7.16 12.86
N TYR A 168 0.93 -7.66 13.90
CA TYR A 168 -0.35 -8.34 13.80
C TYR A 168 -1.44 -7.60 14.55
N GLY A 169 -2.59 -7.43 13.93
CA GLY A 169 -3.83 -7.06 14.61
C GLY A 169 -4.41 -8.30 15.30
N LEU A 170 -4.21 -8.43 16.62
CA LEU A 170 -4.84 -9.50 17.42
C LEU A 170 -6.31 -9.19 17.74
N GLU A 171 -6.61 -7.93 17.96
CA GLU A 171 -7.92 -7.32 18.24
C GLU A 171 -8.62 -7.88 19.49
N SER A 172 -8.68 -9.19 19.67
CA SER A 172 -9.30 -9.85 20.82
C SER A 172 -8.71 -11.23 21.08
N ALA A 173 -8.83 -11.70 22.31
CA ALA A 173 -8.60 -13.09 22.71
C ALA A 173 -9.90 -13.87 22.97
N ASN A 174 -11.05 -13.31 22.60
CA ASN A 174 -12.37 -13.92 22.78
C ASN A 174 -12.91 -14.44 21.45
N ASP A 175 -13.21 -15.74 21.37
CA ASP A 175 -13.66 -16.41 20.14
C ASP A 175 -14.90 -15.78 19.51
N ARG A 176 -15.86 -15.35 20.33
CA ARG A 176 -17.08 -14.67 19.84
C ARG A 176 -16.73 -13.34 19.18
N VAL A 177 -15.77 -12.59 19.73
CA VAL A 177 -15.33 -11.32 19.14
C VAL A 177 -14.52 -11.59 17.87
N LEU A 178 -13.60 -12.55 17.90
CA LEU A 178 -12.80 -12.95 16.74
C LEU A 178 -13.67 -13.41 15.56
N SER A 179 -14.83 -14.00 15.81
CA SER A 179 -15.75 -14.40 14.74
C SER A 179 -16.38 -13.22 13.97
N LEU A 180 -16.23 -11.98 14.47
CA LEU A 180 -16.69 -10.74 13.85
C LEU A 180 -15.59 -10.00 13.08
N ILE A 181 -14.38 -10.56 13.05
CA ILE A 181 -13.16 -9.99 12.47
C ILE A 181 -12.70 -10.78 11.19
#